data_457e438c12075a60c299885c90d21451
#
_entry.id   457e438c12075a60c299885c90d21451
#
_cell.length_a   1.000
_cell.length_b   1.000
_cell.length_c   1.000
_cell.angle_alpha   90.00
_cell.angle_beta   90.00
_cell.angle_gamma   90.00
#
_symmetry.space_group_name_H-M   'P 1'
#
loop_
_entity.id
_entity.type
_entity.pdbx_description
1 polymer ?
#
loop_
_entity_poly.entity_id
_entity_poly.type
_entity_poly.pdbx_seq_one_letter_code
_entity_poly.pdbx_strand_id
1 'polypeptide(L)'
;MKLLVLIFNVLFFVGCATKLSPQAENIALLYEKPQNCRLLGREIGQKVDSWGAMSLLDLRQSATNDLKNKAASLGGDTIFVLNMEKGWNSLFGVPEYLVEGDIYKCSDL
;
A
#
# COMPACT_ATOMS: atom_id res chain seq x y z
N MET A 1 14.10 -30.84 10.93
CA MET A 1 14.43 -29.70 11.77
C MET A 1 14.75 -28.43 11.00
N LYS A 2 15.57 -28.47 9.96
CA LYS A 2 15.87 -27.29 9.13
C LYS A 2 14.63 -26.69 8.48
N LEU A 3 13.66 -27.51 8.10
CA LEU A 3 12.42 -27.07 7.47
C LEU A 3 11.54 -26.28 8.46
N LEU A 4 11.49 -26.71 9.70
CA LEU A 4 10.72 -26.05 10.76
C LEU A 4 11.30 -24.65 11.11
N VAL A 5 12.62 -24.53 11.11
CA VAL A 5 13.30 -23.26 11.36
C VAL A 5 13.03 -22.26 10.23
N LEU A 6 13.03 -22.73 8.98
CA LEU A 6 12.71 -21.92 7.79
C LEU A 6 11.28 -21.41 7.83
N ILE A 7 10.32 -22.27 8.18
CA ILE A 7 8.89 -21.89 8.31
C ILE A 7 8.72 -20.86 9.42
N PHE A 8 9.39 -21.03 10.54
CA PHE A 8 9.34 -20.10 11.66
C PHE A 8 9.90 -18.73 11.27
N ASN A 9 11.01 -18.69 10.52
CA ASN A 9 11.60 -17.44 10.07
C ASN A 9 10.70 -16.71 9.08
N VAL A 10 10.04 -17.43 8.17
CA VAL A 10 9.08 -16.83 7.22
C VAL A 10 7.89 -16.23 7.97
N LEU A 11 7.36 -16.92 8.97
CA LEU A 11 6.26 -16.42 9.79
C LEU A 11 6.65 -15.18 10.60
N PHE A 12 7.90 -15.06 11.00
CA PHE A 12 8.38 -13.93 11.77
C PHE A 12 8.41 -12.62 10.96
N PHE A 13 8.60 -12.72 9.62
CA PHE A 13 8.65 -11.55 8.74
C PHE A 13 7.28 -11.16 8.17
N VAL A 14 6.26 -11.99 8.35
CA VAL A 14 4.91 -11.72 7.85
C VAL A 14 4.13 -10.96 8.91
N GLY A 15 4.08 -9.67 8.90
CA GLY A 15 3.23 -8.91 9.80
C GLY A 15 3.77 -7.60 10.30
N CYS A 16 5.02 -7.23 9.98
CA CYS A 16 5.59 -6.01 10.53
C CYS A 16 5.28 -4.77 9.71
N ALA A 17 5.35 -4.85 8.37
CA ALA A 17 5.04 -3.73 7.50
C ALA A 17 4.76 -4.25 6.09
N THR A 18 3.95 -3.52 5.34
CA THR A 18 3.69 -3.84 3.95
C THR A 18 4.89 -3.41 3.11
N LYS A 19 5.51 -4.36 2.44
CA LYS A 19 6.66 -4.11 1.58
C LYS A 19 6.20 -3.75 0.17
N LEU A 20 7.00 -2.92 -0.47
CA LEU A 20 6.78 -2.54 -1.86
C LEU A 20 7.24 -3.67 -2.78
N SER A 21 6.39 -4.11 -3.70
CA SER A 21 6.78 -5.09 -4.70
C SER A 21 7.75 -4.47 -5.71
N PRO A 22 8.59 -5.27 -6.40
CA PRO A 22 9.51 -4.71 -7.41
C PRO A 22 8.80 -3.93 -8.51
N GLN A 23 7.63 -4.37 -8.94
CA GLN A 23 6.86 -3.68 -9.96
C GLN A 23 6.32 -2.34 -9.48
N ALA A 24 6.15 -2.18 -8.18
CA ALA A 24 5.57 -0.99 -7.59
C ALA A 24 6.59 0.10 -7.24
N GLU A 25 7.89 -0.19 -7.32
CA GLU A 25 8.95 0.73 -6.89
C GLU A 25 8.95 2.04 -7.67
N ASN A 26 8.56 2.01 -8.92
CA ASN A 26 8.62 3.18 -9.81
C ASN A 26 7.26 3.86 -9.99
N ILE A 27 6.27 3.52 -9.17
CA ILE A 27 4.95 4.15 -9.28
C ILE A 27 5.01 5.55 -8.68
N ALA A 28 4.55 6.52 -9.47
CA ALA A 28 4.50 7.91 -9.06
C ALA A 28 3.24 8.19 -8.23
N LEU A 29 3.39 8.98 -7.17
CA LEU A 29 2.27 9.52 -6.40
C LEU A 29 2.09 10.97 -6.80
N LEU A 30 0.90 11.33 -7.26
CA LEU A 30 0.54 12.69 -7.63
C LEU A 30 -0.61 13.17 -6.75
N TYR A 31 -0.55 14.44 -6.41
CA TYR A 31 -1.62 15.09 -5.65
C TYR A 31 -2.49 15.99 -6.53
N GLU A 32 -2.19 16.02 -7.81
CA GLU A 32 -2.99 16.66 -8.84
C GLU A 32 -3.35 15.64 -9.91
N LYS A 33 -4.51 15.80 -10.52
CA LYS A 33 -4.98 14.86 -11.55
C LYS A 33 -4.05 14.87 -12.75
N PRO A 34 -3.50 13.71 -13.16
CA PRO A 34 -2.65 13.65 -14.34
C PRO A 34 -3.46 13.86 -15.60
N GLN A 35 -2.80 14.43 -16.63
CA GLN A 35 -3.40 14.65 -17.94
C GLN A 35 -2.83 13.68 -18.96
N ASN A 36 -3.64 13.34 -19.95
CA ASN A 36 -3.25 12.44 -21.04
C ASN A 36 -2.83 11.04 -20.55
N CYS A 37 -3.46 10.59 -19.48
CA CYS A 37 -3.24 9.27 -18.91
C CYS A 37 -4.54 8.49 -18.94
N ARG A 38 -4.43 7.17 -19.01
CA ARG A 38 -5.59 6.29 -19.02
C ARG A 38 -5.92 5.86 -17.60
N LEU A 39 -7.16 6.07 -17.19
CA LEU A 39 -7.66 5.62 -15.90
C LEU A 39 -7.87 4.10 -15.92
N LEU A 40 -7.27 3.40 -14.97
CA LEU A 40 -7.41 1.95 -14.84
C LEU A 40 -8.41 1.54 -13.77
N GLY A 41 -8.56 2.36 -12.73
CA GLY A 41 -9.49 2.07 -11.65
C GLY A 41 -9.17 2.87 -10.40
N ARG A 42 -9.97 2.66 -9.37
CA ARG A 42 -9.78 3.27 -8.05
C ARG A 42 -9.51 2.18 -7.04
N GLU A 43 -8.54 2.40 -6.18
CA GLU A 43 -8.14 1.45 -5.17
C GLU A 43 -7.88 2.12 -3.84
N ILE A 44 -7.93 1.32 -2.78
CA ILE A 44 -7.62 1.76 -1.42
C ILE A 44 -6.48 0.93 -0.91
N GLY A 45 -5.41 1.60 -0.47
CA GLY A 45 -4.34 0.99 0.29
C GLY A 45 -4.67 1.10 1.78
N GLN A 46 -4.44 0.03 2.52
CA GLN A 46 -4.79 -0.05 3.93
C GLN A 46 -3.70 -0.75 4.71
N LYS A 47 -3.46 -0.26 5.92
CA LYS A 47 -2.64 -0.96 6.90
C LYS A 47 -3.29 -0.85 8.26
N VAL A 48 -3.50 -1.98 8.90
CA VAL A 48 -3.98 -2.08 10.28
C VAL A 48 -2.78 -2.32 11.18
N ASP A 49 -2.67 -1.52 12.24
CA ASP A 49 -1.61 -1.67 13.24
C ASP A 49 -2.08 -2.61 14.34
N SER A 50 -2.00 -3.91 14.06
CA SER A 50 -2.58 -4.96 14.90
C SER A 50 -1.98 -5.01 16.30
N TRP A 51 -0.75 -4.56 16.47
CA TRP A 51 -0.04 -4.60 17.75
C TRP A 51 0.03 -3.23 18.43
N GLY A 52 -0.45 -2.17 17.77
CA GLY A 52 -0.37 -0.82 18.30
C GLY A 52 1.05 -0.29 18.43
N ALA A 53 2.00 -0.87 17.69
CA ALA A 53 3.43 -0.59 17.83
C ALA A 53 4.04 0.19 16.68
N MET A 54 3.29 0.46 15.61
CA MET A 54 3.79 1.18 14.45
C MET A 54 3.73 2.69 14.68
N SER A 55 4.77 3.40 14.26
CA SER A 55 4.71 4.85 14.19
C SER A 55 3.68 5.26 13.12
N LEU A 56 3.16 6.48 13.24
CA LEU A 56 2.24 7.01 12.23
C LEU A 56 2.88 7.03 10.85
N LEU A 57 4.16 7.38 10.78
CA LEU A 57 4.89 7.41 9.51
C LEU A 57 4.98 6.02 8.89
N ASP A 58 5.33 5.01 9.69
CA ASP A 58 5.43 3.63 9.19
C ASP A 58 4.07 3.07 8.77
N LEU A 59 3.04 3.40 9.52
CA LEU A 59 1.67 2.98 9.22
C LEU A 59 1.20 3.58 7.88
N ARG A 60 1.43 4.86 7.70
CA ARG A 60 1.13 5.57 6.45
C ARG A 60 1.94 5.01 5.28
N GLN A 61 3.24 4.77 5.47
CA GLN A 61 4.09 4.21 4.43
C GLN A 61 3.63 2.81 4.02
N SER A 62 3.24 1.98 4.99
CA SER A 62 2.72 0.64 4.72
C SER A 62 1.41 0.68 3.92
N ALA A 63 0.49 1.58 4.27
CA ALA A 63 -0.76 1.76 3.53
C ALA A 63 -0.48 2.25 2.10
N THR A 64 0.48 3.16 1.95
CA THR A 64 0.89 3.66 0.63
C THR A 64 1.52 2.55 -0.21
N ASN A 65 2.36 1.72 0.39
CA ASN A 65 2.95 0.57 -0.30
C ASN A 65 1.88 -0.43 -0.75
N ASP A 66 0.88 -0.66 0.08
CA ASP A 66 -0.25 -1.51 -0.28
C ASP A 66 -0.97 -0.97 -1.53
N LEU A 67 -1.22 0.34 -1.57
CA LEU A 67 -1.85 0.97 -2.73
C LEU A 67 -0.97 0.86 -3.98
N LYS A 68 0.33 1.11 -3.84
CA LYS A 68 1.27 0.98 -4.96
C LYS A 68 1.33 -0.45 -5.49
N ASN A 69 1.30 -1.44 -4.60
CA ASN A 69 1.28 -2.85 -5.00
C ASN A 69 0.00 -3.17 -5.78
N LYS A 70 -1.14 -2.64 -5.35
CA LYS A 70 -2.41 -2.81 -6.06
C LYS A 70 -2.39 -2.12 -7.42
N ALA A 71 -1.83 -0.92 -7.49
CA ALA A 71 -1.67 -0.19 -8.75
C ALA A 71 -0.80 -0.97 -9.74
N ALA A 72 0.32 -1.52 -9.28
CA ALA A 72 1.19 -2.35 -10.12
C ALA A 72 0.45 -3.57 -10.65
N SER A 73 -0.39 -4.19 -9.84
CA SER A 73 -1.19 -5.36 -10.25
C SER A 73 -2.19 -5.01 -11.35
N LEU A 74 -2.66 -3.77 -11.41
CA LEU A 74 -3.53 -3.29 -12.47
C LEU A 74 -2.76 -2.86 -13.73
N GLY A 75 -1.44 -2.86 -13.69
CA GLY A 75 -0.60 -2.37 -14.78
C GLY A 75 -0.41 -0.86 -14.76
N GLY A 76 -0.72 -0.20 -13.66
CA GLY A 76 -0.58 1.25 -13.51
C GLY A 76 0.84 1.67 -13.21
N ASP A 77 1.13 2.93 -13.49
CA ASP A 77 2.42 3.55 -13.17
C ASP A 77 2.28 4.86 -12.41
N THR A 78 1.06 5.33 -12.22
CA THR A 78 0.78 6.61 -11.58
C THR A 78 -0.46 6.48 -10.71
N ILE A 79 -0.40 7.06 -9.53
CA ILE A 79 -1.54 7.15 -8.60
C ILE A 79 -1.86 8.61 -8.36
N PHE A 80 -3.10 9.01 -8.62
CA PHE A 80 -3.63 10.28 -8.16
C PHE A 80 -4.24 10.08 -6.78
N VAL A 81 -3.59 10.61 -5.75
CA VAL A 81 -4.03 10.46 -4.37
C VAL A 81 -5.27 11.31 -4.13
N LEU A 82 -6.36 10.67 -3.74
CA LEU A 82 -7.63 11.33 -3.47
C LEU A 82 -7.80 11.65 -1.99
N ASN A 83 -7.36 10.74 -1.14
CA ASN A 83 -7.52 10.89 0.29
C ASN A 83 -6.47 10.07 1.05
N MET A 84 -5.99 10.62 2.14
CA MET A 84 -5.09 9.93 3.08
C MET A 84 -5.59 10.23 4.48
N GLU A 85 -5.90 9.20 5.24
CA GLU A 85 -6.39 9.42 6.59
C GLU A 85 -6.00 8.32 7.55
N LYS A 86 -5.68 8.74 8.78
CA LYS A 86 -5.57 7.85 9.90
C LYS A 86 -6.97 7.56 10.43
N GLY A 87 -7.26 6.28 10.64
CA GLY A 87 -8.54 5.85 11.17
C GLY A 87 -8.37 4.94 12.36
N TRP A 88 -9.50 4.41 12.78
CA TRP A 88 -9.58 3.45 13.86
C TRP A 88 -10.34 2.23 13.37
N ASN A 89 -9.69 1.08 13.43
CA ASN A 89 -10.37 -0.17 13.07
C ASN A 89 -11.24 -0.61 14.23
N SER A 90 -12.53 -0.39 14.12
CA SER A 90 -13.47 -0.69 15.21
C SER A 90 -13.63 -2.19 15.47
N LEU A 91 -13.33 -3.02 14.47
CA LEU A 91 -13.45 -4.46 14.60
C LEU A 91 -12.39 -5.03 15.56
N PHE A 92 -11.16 -4.49 15.49
CA PHE A 92 -10.04 -4.94 16.30
C PHE A 92 -9.62 -3.94 17.38
N GLY A 93 -10.19 -2.73 17.38
CA GLY A 93 -9.84 -1.71 18.36
C GLY A 93 -8.41 -1.20 18.24
N VAL A 94 -7.91 -1.06 17.02
CA VAL A 94 -6.52 -0.67 16.75
C VAL A 94 -6.47 0.42 15.67
N PRO A 95 -5.36 1.20 15.63
CA PRO A 95 -5.19 2.20 14.58
C PRO A 95 -5.08 1.58 13.20
N GLU A 96 -5.52 2.32 12.19
CA GLU A 96 -5.32 1.96 10.79
C GLU A 96 -5.03 3.21 9.97
N TYR A 97 -4.53 3.00 8.76
CA TYR A 97 -4.29 4.08 7.80
C TYR A 97 -4.86 3.69 6.44
N LEU A 98 -5.55 4.63 5.80
CA LEU A 98 -6.15 4.43 4.49
C LEU A 98 -5.59 5.46 3.51
N VAL A 99 -5.26 5.00 2.31
CA VAL A 99 -4.85 5.85 1.20
C VAL A 99 -5.71 5.48 0.00
N GLU A 100 -6.55 6.39 -0.45
CA GLU A 100 -7.40 6.18 -1.63
C GLU A 100 -6.80 6.89 -2.82
N GLY A 101 -6.79 6.24 -3.99
CA GLY A 101 -6.27 6.84 -5.19
C GLY A 101 -6.87 6.28 -6.46
N ASP A 102 -6.83 7.10 -7.51
CA ASP A 102 -7.12 6.70 -8.86
C ASP A 102 -5.83 6.23 -9.54
N ILE A 103 -5.89 5.07 -10.16
CA ILE A 103 -4.75 4.42 -10.79
C ILE A 103 -4.76 4.74 -12.28
N TYR A 104 -3.63 5.23 -12.77
CA TYR A 104 -3.47 5.64 -14.16
C TYR A 104 -2.30 4.91 -14.82
N LYS A 105 -2.39 4.79 -16.13
CA LYS A 105 -1.28 4.41 -17.00
C LYS A 105 -0.91 5.64 -17.83
N CYS A 106 0.26 6.19 -17.56
CA CYS A 106 0.74 7.41 -18.21
C CYS A 106 1.86 7.16 -19.22
N SER A 107 2.65 6.11 -19.04
CA SER A 107 3.84 5.84 -19.84
C SER A 107 3.60 5.01 -21.08
N ASP A 108 2.36 4.82 -21.48
CA ASP A 108 1.96 3.92 -22.56
C ASP A 108 1.92 4.63 -23.91
N LEU A 109 2.81 5.52 -24.15
CA LEU A 109 2.75 6.34 -25.36
C LEU A 109 3.88 6.06 -26.33
#